data_64f52f8e17f86e4552bf9b14888e8479
#
_entry.id   64f52f8e17f86e4552bf9b14888e8479
#
_cell.length_a   1.000
_cell.length_b   1.000
_cell.length_c   1.000
_cell.angle_alpha   90.00
_cell.angle_beta   90.00
_cell.angle_gamma   90.00
#
_symmetry.space_group_name_H-M   'P 1'
#
loop_
_entity.id
_entity.type
_entity.pdbx_description
1 polymer ?
#
loop_
_entity_poly.entity_id
_entity_poly.type
_entity_poly.pdbx_seq_one_letter_code
_entity_poly.pdbx_strand_id
1 'polypeptide(L)'
;MKSNHSFDLLSCFPASSAAAAAKDKFPSVTYSDVYFREPESRADQTRMMSIVTTGPETGYYVDIFRSRKERGGDKMHDYFYHNLGQEMTLAAADGTDLHLQPTEELAFAGAHLGAYSYLFDKKCARTGKDVKAVFTIRMPDKDDIRMNMWMKGEKDRTVFSALSPMTEGLSRTPGMPYNIKEQPTLTFVARQK
;
A
#
# COMPACT_ATOMS: atom_id res chain seq x y z
N MET A 1 -2.08 18.71 -14.87
CA MET A 1 -1.02 19.06 -13.90
C MET A 1 0.17 18.15 -14.12
N LYS A 2 1.33 18.68 -14.45
CA LYS A 2 2.55 17.88 -14.43
C LYS A 2 3.08 17.92 -13.00
N SER A 3 2.82 16.89 -12.21
CA SER A 3 3.52 16.71 -10.94
C SER A 3 4.93 16.23 -11.26
N ASN A 4 5.88 17.13 -11.26
CA ASN A 4 7.30 16.76 -11.30
C ASN A 4 7.72 16.33 -9.89
N HIS A 5 7.30 15.12 -9.50
CA HIS A 5 7.75 14.50 -8.27
C HIS A 5 9.00 13.67 -8.60
N SER A 6 10.15 14.20 -8.24
CA SER A 6 11.40 13.43 -8.24
C SER A 6 11.61 12.83 -6.85
N PHE A 7 12.20 11.67 -6.80
CA PHE A 7 12.65 11.02 -5.57
C PHE A 7 14.15 10.77 -5.66
N ASP A 8 14.81 10.75 -4.51
CA ASP A 8 16.21 10.42 -4.39
C ASP A 8 16.34 8.95 -3.98
N LEU A 9 17.10 8.18 -4.75
CA LEU A 9 17.47 6.82 -4.37
C LEU A 9 18.55 6.93 -3.30
N LEU A 10 18.24 6.52 -2.07
CA LEU A 10 19.18 6.52 -0.94
C LEU A 10 20.09 5.30 -0.99
N SER A 11 19.50 4.13 -1.21
CA SER A 11 20.24 2.87 -1.33
C SER A 11 19.40 1.80 -2.03
N CYS A 12 20.07 0.82 -2.64
CA CYS A 12 19.42 -0.35 -3.19
C CYS A 12 20.38 -1.56 -3.18
N PHE A 13 19.81 -2.74 -3.19
CA PHE A 13 20.53 -3.99 -3.37
C PHE A 13 19.74 -4.96 -4.25
N PRO A 14 20.37 -5.57 -5.27
CA PRO A 14 21.71 -5.25 -5.75
C PRO A 14 21.79 -3.85 -6.35
N ALA A 15 22.93 -3.19 -6.19
CA ALA A 15 23.18 -1.93 -6.89
C ALA A 15 23.30 -2.21 -8.40
N SER A 16 22.78 -1.33 -9.23
CA SER A 16 22.69 -1.52 -10.68
C SER A 16 24.04 -1.81 -11.37
N SER A 17 25.12 -1.26 -10.85
CA SER A 17 26.49 -1.46 -11.32
C SER A 17 27.23 -2.65 -10.70
N ALA A 18 26.66 -3.23 -9.63
CA ALA A 18 27.29 -4.30 -8.84
C ALA A 18 26.52 -5.62 -8.93
N ALA A 19 25.50 -5.71 -9.77
CA ALA A 19 24.64 -6.89 -9.90
C ALA A 19 25.43 -8.18 -10.19
N ALA A 20 26.56 -8.07 -10.88
CA ALA A 20 27.45 -9.21 -11.15
C ALA A 20 28.31 -9.59 -9.94
N ALA A 21 28.68 -8.64 -9.08
CA ALA A 21 29.53 -8.87 -7.92
C ALA A 21 28.76 -9.28 -6.66
N ALA A 22 27.45 -9.01 -6.65
CA ALA A 22 26.58 -9.26 -5.50
C ALA A 22 25.97 -10.67 -5.47
N LYS A 23 26.24 -11.48 -6.49
CA LYS A 23 25.65 -12.82 -6.66
C LYS A 23 25.78 -13.75 -5.45
N ASP A 24 26.73 -13.50 -4.58
CA ASP A 24 27.09 -14.46 -3.56
C ASP A 24 26.84 -14.02 -2.11
N LYS A 25 26.44 -12.76 -1.87
CA LYS A 25 26.37 -12.28 -0.48
C LYS A 25 24.99 -12.34 0.17
N PHE A 26 23.92 -12.03 -0.55
CA PHE A 26 22.56 -12.05 -0.02
C PHE A 26 21.54 -12.42 -1.11
N PRO A 27 21.55 -13.65 -1.64
CA PRO A 27 20.72 -14.05 -2.76
C PRO A 27 19.21 -13.99 -2.43
N SER A 28 18.87 -13.98 -1.15
CA SER A 28 17.49 -14.05 -0.68
C SER A 28 16.85 -12.69 -0.42
N VAL A 29 17.60 -11.59 -0.54
CA VAL A 29 17.06 -10.25 -0.22
C VAL A 29 17.40 -9.26 -1.33
N THR A 30 16.39 -8.54 -1.79
CA THR A 30 16.54 -7.34 -2.63
C THR A 30 15.78 -6.20 -2.01
N TYR A 31 16.29 -4.98 -2.10
CA TYR A 31 15.59 -3.81 -1.57
C TYR A 31 15.92 -2.54 -2.34
N SER A 32 15.05 -1.57 -2.19
CA SER A 32 15.24 -0.17 -2.60
C SER A 32 14.75 0.74 -1.49
N ASP A 33 15.53 1.76 -1.15
CA ASP A 33 15.20 2.80 -0.19
C ASP A 33 15.24 4.15 -0.88
N VAL A 34 14.14 4.89 -0.79
CA VAL A 34 13.97 6.17 -1.49
C VAL A 34 13.53 7.26 -0.53
N TYR A 35 13.95 8.48 -0.84
CA TYR A 35 13.52 9.70 -0.17
C TYR A 35 12.72 10.57 -1.13
N PHE A 36 11.69 11.19 -0.60
CA PHE A 36 10.86 12.15 -1.30
C PHE A 36 10.44 13.26 -0.34
N ARG A 37 10.63 14.51 -0.75
CA ARG A 37 10.05 15.65 -0.05
C ARG A 37 8.78 16.07 -0.77
N GLU A 38 7.64 15.90 -0.11
CA GLU A 38 6.36 16.27 -0.67
C GLU A 38 6.28 17.81 -0.83
N PRO A 39 6.10 18.35 -2.07
CA PRO A 39 6.31 19.76 -2.35
C PRO A 39 5.34 20.70 -1.63
N GLU A 40 4.11 20.26 -1.40
CA GLU A 40 3.04 21.11 -0.88
C GLU A 40 3.00 21.09 0.64
N SER A 41 3.01 19.92 1.25
CA SER A 41 3.04 19.78 2.70
C SER A 41 4.45 20.02 3.27
N ARG A 42 5.49 19.83 2.45
CA ARG A 42 6.90 19.80 2.84
C ARG A 42 7.21 18.72 3.87
N ALA A 43 6.45 17.63 3.82
CA ALA A 43 6.74 16.45 4.61
C ALA A 43 7.92 15.69 3.99
N ASP A 44 8.86 15.30 4.82
CA ASP A 44 9.94 14.40 4.44
C ASP A 44 9.43 12.96 4.53
N GLN A 45 9.56 12.22 3.45
CA GLN A 45 9.09 10.84 3.33
C GLN A 45 10.23 9.93 2.91
N THR A 46 10.34 8.79 3.56
CA THR A 46 11.19 7.69 3.11
C THR A 46 10.38 6.43 2.96
N ARG A 47 10.67 5.64 1.94
CA ARG A 47 10.06 4.33 1.75
C ARG A 47 11.10 3.30 1.35
N MET A 48 11.25 2.29 2.18
CA MET A 48 12.04 1.12 1.86
C MET A 48 11.11 -0.03 1.48
N MET A 49 11.33 -0.58 0.31
CA MET A 49 10.64 -1.79 -0.15
C MET A 49 11.65 -2.90 -0.35
N SER A 50 11.35 -4.08 0.17
CA SER A 50 12.22 -5.25 0.06
C SER A 50 11.43 -6.49 -0.33
N ILE A 51 12.07 -7.37 -1.09
CA ILE A 51 11.61 -8.74 -1.34
C ILE A 51 12.56 -9.66 -0.60
N VAL A 52 12.00 -10.53 0.24
CA VAL A 52 12.74 -11.58 0.94
C VAL A 52 12.28 -12.93 0.43
N THR A 53 13.14 -13.63 -0.30
CA THR A 53 12.89 -14.98 -0.83
C THR A 53 13.27 -15.99 0.25
N THR A 54 12.32 -16.83 0.66
CA THR A 54 12.50 -17.84 1.70
C THR A 54 12.59 -19.27 1.17
N GLY A 55 12.35 -19.45 -0.13
CA GLY A 55 12.43 -20.71 -0.85
C GLY A 55 12.21 -20.49 -2.36
N PRO A 56 12.27 -21.55 -3.16
CA PRO A 56 12.12 -21.45 -4.63
C PRO A 56 10.81 -20.76 -5.07
N GLU A 57 9.74 -20.95 -4.32
CA GLU A 57 8.40 -20.43 -4.62
C GLU A 57 7.79 -19.64 -3.45
N THR A 58 8.60 -19.33 -2.44
CA THR A 58 8.12 -18.67 -1.22
C THR A 58 8.91 -17.42 -0.90
N GLY A 59 8.23 -16.43 -0.38
CA GLY A 59 8.84 -15.16 0.01
C GLY A 59 7.81 -14.20 0.57
N TYR A 60 8.28 -13.04 1.00
CA TYR A 60 7.42 -11.96 1.46
C TYR A 60 8.03 -10.60 1.09
N TYR A 61 7.18 -9.61 1.10
CA TYR A 61 7.57 -8.21 0.91
C TYR A 61 7.64 -7.52 2.27
N VAL A 62 8.60 -6.61 2.41
CA VAL A 62 8.66 -5.67 3.54
C VAL A 62 8.53 -4.27 2.98
N ASP A 63 7.62 -3.49 3.52
CA ASP A 63 7.40 -2.09 3.16
C ASP A 63 7.49 -1.25 4.43
N ILE A 64 8.49 -0.38 4.49
CA ILE A 64 8.71 0.54 5.62
C ILE A 64 8.52 1.97 5.10
N PHE A 65 7.40 2.56 5.45
CA PHE A 65 7.10 3.95 5.13
C PHE A 65 7.27 4.82 6.36
N ARG A 66 7.97 5.93 6.21
CA ARG A 66 8.11 6.96 7.23
C ARG A 66 7.75 8.31 6.62
N SER A 67 6.96 9.08 7.35
CA SER A 67 6.60 10.43 6.96
C SER A 67 6.73 11.35 8.16
N ARG A 68 7.42 12.47 7.99
CA ARG A 68 7.66 13.44 9.05
C ARG A 68 7.48 14.86 8.53
N LYS A 69 6.78 15.68 9.29
CA LYS A 69 6.69 17.11 9.04
C LYS A 69 7.17 17.87 10.28
N GLU A 70 8.23 18.65 10.11
CA GLU A 70 8.89 19.34 11.24
C GLU A 70 8.18 20.61 11.69
N ARG A 71 7.40 21.25 10.83
CA ARG A 71 6.75 22.53 11.10
C ARG A 71 5.27 22.52 10.73
N GLY A 72 4.46 23.27 11.46
CA GLY A 72 3.05 23.47 11.10
C GLY A 72 2.06 22.65 11.92
N GLY A 73 2.43 22.19 13.11
CA GLY A 73 1.56 21.46 14.05
C GLY A 73 1.30 20.01 13.63
N ASP A 74 0.42 19.34 14.37
CA ASP A 74 0.01 17.96 14.12
C ASP A 74 -0.59 17.80 12.72
N LYS A 75 -0.14 16.79 12.01
CA LYS A 75 -0.63 16.42 10.68
C LYS A 75 -1.05 14.97 10.67
N MET A 76 -2.00 14.68 9.80
CA MET A 76 -2.38 13.31 9.48
C MET A 76 -1.54 12.83 8.31
N HIS A 77 -0.99 11.65 8.44
CA HIS A 77 -0.23 10.97 7.38
C HIS A 77 -0.99 9.73 6.97
N ASP A 78 -1.24 9.60 5.67
CA ASP A 78 -1.98 8.49 5.09
C ASP A 78 -1.02 7.57 4.33
N TYR A 79 -0.95 6.32 4.75
CA TYR A 79 -0.33 5.24 4.00
C TYR A 79 -1.38 4.57 3.14
N PHE A 80 -1.17 4.53 1.83
CA PHE A 80 -2.06 3.88 0.88
C PHE A 80 -1.46 2.58 0.38
N TYR A 81 -2.29 1.56 0.33
CA TYR A 81 -1.99 0.30 -0.32
C TYR A 81 -3.15 -0.14 -1.21
N HIS A 82 -2.86 -0.36 -2.48
CA HIS A 82 -3.83 -0.81 -3.48
C HIS A 82 -3.50 -2.22 -3.92
N ASN A 83 -4.52 -3.04 -4.13
CA ASN A 83 -4.34 -4.36 -4.70
C ASN A 83 -5.52 -4.76 -5.57
N LEU A 84 -5.29 -5.76 -6.41
CA LEU A 84 -6.31 -6.39 -7.23
C LEU A 84 -7.13 -7.39 -6.41
N GLY A 85 -8.33 -7.67 -6.86
CA GLY A 85 -9.20 -8.70 -6.31
C GLY A 85 -10.65 -8.27 -6.29
N GLN A 86 -11.51 -9.22 -5.95
CA GLN A 86 -12.94 -8.97 -5.78
C GLN A 86 -13.30 -8.70 -4.33
N GLU A 87 -12.40 -9.03 -3.41
CA GLU A 87 -12.68 -8.94 -1.98
C GLU A 87 -11.44 -8.53 -1.20
N MET A 88 -11.64 -7.64 -0.23
CA MET A 88 -10.67 -7.34 0.82
C MET A 88 -11.33 -7.52 2.18
N THR A 89 -10.77 -8.40 3.01
CA THR A 89 -11.12 -8.46 4.44
C THR A 89 -10.10 -7.70 5.27
N LEU A 90 -10.55 -6.95 6.26
CA LEU A 90 -9.70 -6.18 7.17
C LEU A 90 -10.12 -6.47 8.61
N ALA A 91 -9.21 -7.03 9.39
CA ALA A 91 -9.43 -7.40 10.79
C ALA A 91 -8.18 -7.09 11.62
N ALA A 92 -8.29 -7.16 12.93
CA ALA A 92 -7.12 -7.23 13.79
C ALA A 92 -6.32 -8.51 13.50
N ALA A 93 -5.00 -8.48 13.66
CA ALA A 93 -4.16 -9.62 13.34
C ALA A 93 -4.44 -10.88 14.23
N ASP A 94 -5.03 -10.66 15.39
CA ASP A 94 -5.50 -11.70 16.29
C ASP A 94 -6.87 -12.32 15.88
N GLY A 95 -7.44 -11.86 14.76
CA GLY A 95 -8.73 -12.30 14.24
C GLY A 95 -9.93 -11.54 14.80
N THR A 96 -9.74 -10.60 15.71
CA THR A 96 -10.84 -9.76 16.24
C THR A 96 -11.42 -8.88 15.13
N ASP A 97 -12.75 -8.84 15.03
CA ASP A 97 -13.44 -7.93 14.13
C ASP A 97 -13.18 -6.47 14.57
N LEU A 98 -12.81 -5.62 13.62
CA LEU A 98 -12.61 -4.19 13.84
C LEU A 98 -13.92 -3.39 13.83
N HIS A 99 -15.04 -4.02 13.47
CA HIS A 99 -16.34 -3.37 13.37
C HIS A 99 -16.31 -2.11 12.50
N LEU A 100 -15.76 -2.25 11.28
CA LEU A 100 -15.66 -1.15 10.31
C LEU A 100 -17.00 -0.48 10.09
N GLN A 101 -17.06 0.84 10.26
CA GLN A 101 -18.26 1.64 10.05
C GLN A 101 -18.13 2.49 8.78
N PRO A 102 -19.22 2.70 8.02
CA PRO A 102 -19.24 3.64 6.91
C PRO A 102 -18.72 5.01 7.33
N THR A 103 -18.00 5.69 6.44
CA THR A 103 -17.38 6.99 6.73
C THR A 103 -17.35 7.91 5.53
N GLU A 104 -17.47 9.22 5.77
CA GLU A 104 -17.21 10.27 4.79
C GLU A 104 -15.77 10.80 4.85
N GLU A 105 -14.94 10.29 5.76
CA GLU A 105 -13.51 10.62 5.78
C GLU A 105 -12.82 10.17 4.47
N LEU A 106 -11.58 10.54 4.28
CA LEU A 106 -10.86 10.40 3.00
C LEU A 106 -11.61 11.11 1.87
N ALA A 107 -12.12 12.31 2.15
CA ALA A 107 -12.78 13.16 1.17
C ALA A 107 -11.79 14.16 0.56
N PHE A 108 -12.21 14.81 -0.51
CA PHE A 108 -11.45 15.90 -1.11
C PHE A 108 -11.09 16.97 -0.06
N ALA A 109 -9.81 17.30 0.05
CA ALA A 109 -9.28 18.25 1.03
C ALA A 109 -8.39 19.34 0.39
N GLY A 110 -8.61 19.65 -0.88
CA GLY A 110 -7.87 20.63 -1.65
C GLY A 110 -7.40 20.10 -3.00
N ALA A 111 -7.00 20.99 -3.90
CA ALA A 111 -6.67 20.62 -5.28
C ALA A 111 -5.55 19.57 -5.39
N HIS A 112 -4.61 19.57 -4.45
CA HIS A 112 -3.50 18.62 -4.38
C HIS A 112 -3.89 17.25 -3.82
N LEU A 113 -5.00 17.16 -3.09
CA LEU A 113 -5.57 15.93 -2.58
C LEU A 113 -6.81 15.47 -3.36
N GLY A 114 -6.94 15.90 -4.59
CA GLY A 114 -8.08 15.59 -5.45
C GLY A 114 -8.31 14.07 -5.65
N ALA A 115 -7.28 13.25 -5.52
CA ALA A 115 -7.38 11.80 -5.64
C ALA A 115 -8.34 11.18 -4.61
N TYR A 116 -8.51 11.79 -3.44
CA TYR A 116 -9.45 11.31 -2.41
C TYR A 116 -10.91 11.31 -2.87
N SER A 117 -11.29 12.19 -3.79
CA SER A 117 -12.65 12.26 -4.34
C SER A 117 -13.04 11.04 -5.18
N TYR A 118 -12.06 10.21 -5.57
CA TYR A 118 -12.31 8.97 -6.31
C TYR A 118 -12.46 7.75 -5.43
N LEU A 119 -12.27 7.88 -4.12
CA LEU A 119 -12.50 6.78 -3.17
C LEU A 119 -13.98 6.65 -2.84
N PHE A 120 -14.50 5.44 -2.88
CA PHE A 120 -15.90 5.14 -2.58
C PHE A 120 -16.04 3.86 -1.76
N ASP A 121 -17.25 3.54 -1.29
CA ASP A 121 -17.53 2.44 -0.35
C ASP A 121 -16.56 2.43 0.84
N LYS A 122 -16.37 3.60 1.42
CA LYS A 122 -15.40 3.83 2.48
C LYS A 122 -15.93 3.37 3.83
N LYS A 123 -15.14 2.57 4.54
CA LYS A 123 -15.40 2.15 5.92
C LYS A 123 -14.14 2.34 6.74
N CYS A 124 -14.27 2.64 8.02
CA CYS A 124 -13.13 2.82 8.91
C CYS A 124 -13.34 2.23 10.29
N ALA A 125 -12.22 2.01 10.98
CA ALA A 125 -12.17 1.76 12.42
C ALA A 125 -10.92 2.38 13.02
N ARG A 126 -11.02 2.89 14.25
CA ARG A 126 -9.87 3.33 15.03
C ARG A 126 -9.33 2.15 15.84
N THR A 127 -8.04 1.89 15.72
CA THR A 127 -7.40 0.75 16.41
C THR A 127 -5.93 1.01 16.68
N GLY A 128 -5.46 0.55 17.84
CA GLY A 128 -4.03 0.45 18.16
C GLY A 128 -3.47 -0.96 17.95
N LYS A 129 -4.31 -1.92 17.52
CA LYS A 129 -3.90 -3.31 17.30
C LYS A 129 -3.12 -3.46 15.99
N ASP A 130 -2.33 -4.53 15.92
CA ASP A 130 -1.85 -5.04 14.66
C ASP A 130 -3.04 -5.39 13.77
N VAL A 131 -2.96 -5.09 12.48
CA VAL A 131 -4.03 -5.37 11.52
C VAL A 131 -3.57 -6.30 10.43
N LYS A 132 -4.51 -7.06 9.89
CA LYS A 132 -4.33 -7.94 8.75
C LYS A 132 -5.39 -7.61 7.69
N ALA A 133 -4.93 -7.31 6.47
CA ALA A 133 -5.79 -7.25 5.30
C ALA A 133 -5.50 -8.46 4.40
N VAL A 134 -6.55 -9.08 3.89
CA VAL A 134 -6.44 -10.17 2.92
C VAL A 134 -7.17 -9.75 1.66
N PHE A 135 -6.42 -9.66 0.56
CA PHE A 135 -6.94 -9.38 -0.76
C PHE A 135 -7.09 -10.70 -1.51
N THR A 136 -8.28 -10.98 -2.00
CA THR A 136 -8.59 -12.25 -2.66
C THR A 136 -8.91 -12.02 -4.13
N ILE A 137 -8.18 -12.71 -4.99
CA ILE A 137 -8.47 -12.83 -6.42
C ILE A 137 -9.10 -14.20 -6.65
N ARG A 138 -10.39 -14.21 -6.98
CA ARG A 138 -11.11 -15.44 -7.33
C ARG A 138 -10.88 -15.75 -8.80
N MET A 139 -10.30 -16.89 -9.05
CA MET A 139 -10.01 -17.37 -10.40
C MET A 139 -11.11 -18.34 -10.85
N PRO A 140 -11.63 -18.25 -12.11
CA PRO A 140 -12.75 -19.08 -12.55
C PRO A 140 -12.52 -20.59 -12.46
N ASP A 141 -11.29 -21.04 -12.75
CA ASP A 141 -10.97 -22.47 -12.90
C ASP A 141 -9.70 -22.88 -12.12
N LYS A 142 -9.32 -22.10 -11.09
CA LYS A 142 -8.11 -22.32 -10.30
C LYS A 142 -8.35 -21.92 -8.84
N ASP A 143 -7.42 -22.29 -7.99
CA ASP A 143 -7.41 -21.84 -6.61
C ASP A 143 -7.33 -20.31 -6.52
N ASP A 144 -8.00 -19.75 -5.51
CA ASP A 144 -7.95 -18.33 -5.21
C ASP A 144 -6.52 -17.89 -4.91
N ILE A 145 -6.15 -16.75 -5.46
CA ILE A 145 -4.88 -16.09 -5.10
C ILE A 145 -5.16 -15.14 -3.94
N ARG A 146 -4.41 -15.28 -2.87
CA ARG A 146 -4.54 -14.42 -1.69
C ARG A 146 -3.24 -13.70 -1.40
N MET A 147 -3.33 -12.38 -1.30
CA MET A 147 -2.26 -11.55 -0.77
C MET A 147 -2.61 -11.17 0.66
N ASN A 148 -1.76 -11.54 1.59
CA ASN A 148 -1.89 -11.20 2.99
C ASN A 148 -0.97 -10.02 3.31
N MET A 149 -1.54 -8.92 3.77
CA MET A 149 -0.82 -7.78 4.30
C MET A 149 -0.98 -7.76 5.81
N TRP A 150 0.12 -7.63 6.52
CA TRP A 150 0.14 -7.39 7.96
C TRP A 150 0.77 -6.04 8.22
N MET A 151 0.18 -5.26 9.12
CA MET A 151 0.70 -3.98 9.56
C MET A 151 0.73 -3.94 11.08
N LYS A 152 1.89 -3.59 11.63
CA LYS A 152 2.06 -3.41 13.06
C LYS A 152 1.12 -2.33 13.60
N GLY A 153 0.52 -2.60 14.75
CA GLY A 153 -0.31 -1.66 15.47
C GLY A 153 0.44 -0.42 15.93
N GLU A 154 -0.27 0.70 15.96
CA GLU A 154 0.24 1.97 16.46
C GLU A 154 -0.90 2.72 17.13
N LYS A 155 -0.57 3.44 18.20
CA LYS A 155 -1.55 4.21 18.97
C LYS A 155 -2.23 5.27 18.08
N ASP A 156 -3.53 5.42 18.28
CA ASP A 156 -4.36 6.44 17.60
C ASP A 156 -4.43 6.33 16.06
N ARG A 157 -4.19 5.13 15.52
CA ARG A 157 -4.35 4.86 14.10
C ARG A 157 -5.82 4.67 13.72
N THR A 158 -6.21 5.23 12.59
CA THR A 158 -7.45 4.87 11.88
C THR A 158 -7.11 4.07 10.64
N VAL A 159 -7.75 2.92 10.47
CA VAL A 159 -7.62 2.09 9.27
C VAL A 159 -8.89 2.17 8.45
N PHE A 160 -8.73 2.14 7.13
CA PHE A 160 -9.84 2.25 6.18
C PHE A 160 -9.80 1.10 5.20
N SER A 161 -10.99 0.64 4.85
CA SER A 161 -11.27 -0.14 3.67
C SER A 161 -12.03 0.75 2.70
N ALA A 162 -11.59 0.81 1.45
CA ALA A 162 -12.24 1.60 0.41
C ALA A 162 -12.08 0.93 -0.95
N LEU A 163 -12.82 1.44 -1.93
CA LEU A 163 -12.65 1.11 -3.33
C LEU A 163 -12.11 2.34 -4.07
N SER A 164 -11.21 2.11 -5.01
CA SER A 164 -10.72 3.09 -5.98
C SER A 164 -11.19 2.71 -7.38
N PRO A 165 -11.16 3.62 -8.36
CA PRO A 165 -11.43 3.29 -9.75
C PRO A 165 -10.56 2.12 -10.22
N MET A 166 -11.07 1.37 -11.19
CA MET A 166 -10.28 0.31 -11.82
C MET A 166 -9.04 0.89 -12.52
N THR A 167 -8.00 0.09 -12.58
CA THR A 167 -6.78 0.46 -13.28
C THR A 167 -6.98 0.29 -14.79
N GLU A 168 -6.95 1.38 -15.55
CA GLU A 168 -7.14 1.37 -17.01
C GLU A 168 -6.20 0.39 -17.73
N GLY A 169 -4.95 0.27 -17.25
CA GLY A 169 -3.99 -0.67 -17.81
C GLY A 169 -4.41 -2.14 -17.72
N LEU A 170 -5.19 -2.51 -16.69
CA LEU A 170 -5.69 -3.88 -16.51
C LEU A 170 -6.75 -4.25 -17.56
N SER A 171 -7.64 -3.32 -17.91
CA SER A 171 -8.66 -3.57 -18.93
C SER A 171 -8.06 -3.89 -20.32
N ARG A 172 -6.83 -3.44 -20.55
CA ARG A 172 -6.08 -3.63 -21.79
C ARG A 172 -5.09 -4.78 -21.73
N THR A 173 -4.91 -5.44 -20.58
CA THR A 173 -3.93 -6.53 -20.41
C THR A 173 -4.45 -7.81 -21.08
N PRO A 174 -3.76 -8.36 -22.11
CA PRO A 174 -4.16 -9.61 -22.73
C PRO A 174 -4.17 -10.76 -21.71
N GLY A 175 -5.18 -11.64 -21.81
CA GLY A 175 -5.31 -12.83 -20.97
C GLY A 175 -5.74 -12.56 -19.52
N MET A 176 -5.95 -11.29 -19.13
CA MET A 176 -6.50 -10.99 -17.81
C MET A 176 -7.97 -11.42 -17.76
N PRO A 177 -8.40 -12.22 -16.77
CA PRO A 177 -9.79 -12.61 -16.61
C PRO A 177 -10.71 -11.38 -16.46
N TYR A 178 -11.87 -11.44 -17.10
CA TYR A 178 -12.86 -10.35 -17.07
C TYR A 178 -13.27 -9.97 -15.66
N ASN A 179 -13.49 -10.95 -14.80
CA ASN A 179 -13.87 -10.74 -13.40
C ASN A 179 -12.81 -10.04 -12.54
N ILE A 180 -11.61 -9.81 -13.05
CA ILE A 180 -10.54 -9.05 -12.38
C ILE A 180 -10.41 -7.66 -13.02
N LYS A 181 -10.33 -7.60 -14.35
CA LYS A 181 -10.06 -6.35 -15.06
C LYS A 181 -11.17 -5.30 -14.98
N GLU A 182 -12.38 -5.73 -14.70
CA GLU A 182 -13.57 -4.85 -14.57
C GLU A 182 -13.88 -4.49 -13.11
N GLN A 183 -13.06 -4.94 -12.17
CA GLN A 183 -13.27 -4.68 -10.75
C GLN A 183 -12.66 -3.34 -10.31
N PRO A 184 -13.29 -2.64 -9.37
CA PRO A 184 -12.63 -1.56 -8.64
C PRO A 184 -11.36 -2.04 -7.96
N THR A 185 -10.40 -1.15 -7.80
CA THR A 185 -9.17 -1.45 -7.07
C THR A 185 -9.45 -1.45 -5.57
N LEU A 186 -9.12 -2.53 -4.90
CA LEU A 186 -9.22 -2.66 -3.45
C LEU A 186 -8.17 -1.75 -2.78
N THR A 187 -8.60 -0.95 -1.83
CA THR A 187 -7.77 0.08 -1.21
C THR A 187 -7.79 -0.02 0.31
N PHE A 188 -6.62 -0.26 0.88
CA PHE A 188 -6.37 -0.12 2.30
C PHE A 188 -5.71 1.23 2.56
N VAL A 189 -6.14 1.94 3.61
CA VAL A 189 -5.47 3.15 4.08
C VAL A 189 -5.22 3.05 5.58
N ALA A 190 -4.05 3.45 6.01
CA ALA A 190 -3.73 3.66 7.42
C ALA A 190 -3.40 5.13 7.66
N ARG A 191 -4.21 5.80 8.47
CA ARG A 191 -4.06 7.20 8.86
C ARG A 191 -3.50 7.30 10.26
N GLN A 192 -2.50 8.13 10.42
CA GLN A 192 -1.83 8.36 11.69
C GLN A 192 -1.37 9.81 11.83
N LYS A 193 -1.30 10.29 13.10
CA LYS A 193 -0.66 11.57 13.44
C LYS A 193 0.87 11.45 13.47
#